data_7ad6e91d46390fbc320f01ac034b0dd0
#
_entry.id   7ad6e91d46390fbc320f01ac034b0dd0
#
_cell.length_a   1.000
_cell.length_b   1.000
_cell.length_c   1.000
_cell.angle_alpha   90.00
_cell.angle_beta   90.00
_cell.angle_gamma   90.00
#
_symmetry.space_group_name_H-M   'P 1'
#
loop_
_entity.id
_entity.type
_entity.pdbx_description
1 polymer ?
#
loop_
_entity_poly.entity_id
_entity_poly.type
_entity_poly.pdbx_seq_one_letter_code
_entity_poly.pdbx_strand_id
1 'polypeptide(L)'
;MNEPLVSIITPVYSAERFLSETIKSIKNQTYENWELLLVDDCSKDNSSSIIKEFQKHDDRIKYIKLEKNSGASVARNTGIKNAKGRFIAFVDSDDLWEPNKLEVQVNYMLKENRGFTFTSYRYMKEDGGKTNKIAKAPYKINYEGLLKNTIIGCSTVVVDRDIVGDFEMPLVKRGQDTATWLKILRNEKYAYGIQQDLVNYRLVGDSLSSNKVKALKRTWNTYRNVENLGLIKSSYVFCFYIFNAIKKRI
;
A
#
# COMPACT_ATOMS: atom_id res chain seq x y z
N MET A 1 -15.04 1.83 24.34
CA MET A 1 -14.93 2.87 23.27
C MET A 1 -15.16 2.14 21.95
N ASN A 2 -16.00 2.69 21.06
CA ASN A 2 -16.20 2.03 19.75
C ASN A 2 -14.89 2.05 18.99
N GLU A 3 -14.50 0.90 18.43
CA GLU A 3 -13.34 0.78 17.55
C GLU A 3 -13.51 1.70 16.32
N PRO A 4 -12.55 2.57 15.97
CA PRO A 4 -12.67 3.43 14.80
C PRO A 4 -12.73 2.65 13.49
N LEU A 5 -13.56 3.08 12.54
CA LEU A 5 -13.69 2.42 11.24
C LEU A 5 -12.39 2.52 10.43
N VAL A 6 -11.97 1.41 9.83
CA VAL A 6 -10.87 1.31 8.87
C VAL A 6 -11.44 1.13 7.47
N SER A 7 -11.15 2.05 6.54
CA SER A 7 -11.44 1.86 5.13
C SER A 7 -10.23 1.23 4.43
N ILE A 8 -10.41 0.02 3.94
CA ILE A 8 -9.39 -0.75 3.22
C ILE A 8 -9.63 -0.55 1.72
N ILE A 9 -8.61 -0.12 0.98
CA ILE A 9 -8.71 0.20 -0.43
C ILE A 9 -7.88 -0.77 -1.25
N THR A 10 -8.53 -1.44 -2.20
CA THR A 10 -7.90 -2.38 -3.13
C THR A 10 -8.19 -1.95 -4.57
N PRO A 11 -7.18 -1.51 -5.34
CA PRO A 11 -7.33 -1.35 -6.78
C PRO A 11 -7.36 -2.72 -7.44
N VAL A 12 -8.33 -2.95 -8.33
CA VAL A 12 -8.51 -4.23 -9.01
C VAL A 12 -8.40 -4.02 -10.51
N TYR A 13 -7.51 -4.79 -11.16
CA TYR A 13 -7.43 -4.86 -12.61
C TYR A 13 -6.90 -6.22 -13.04
N SER A 14 -7.75 -7.02 -13.70
CA SER A 14 -7.41 -8.39 -14.16
C SER A 14 -6.76 -9.24 -13.07
N ALA A 15 -7.44 -9.34 -11.90
CA ALA A 15 -6.92 -9.94 -10.67
C ALA A 15 -7.60 -11.26 -10.30
N GLU A 16 -8.36 -11.90 -11.21
CA GLU A 16 -9.17 -13.10 -10.92
C GLU A 16 -8.38 -14.21 -10.23
N ARG A 17 -7.06 -14.32 -10.50
CA ARG A 17 -6.21 -15.40 -9.95
C ARG A 17 -6.01 -15.32 -8.44
N PHE A 18 -5.94 -14.11 -7.87
CA PHE A 18 -5.51 -13.91 -6.48
C PHE A 18 -6.55 -13.18 -5.62
N LEU A 19 -7.47 -12.46 -6.25
CA LEU A 19 -8.42 -11.57 -5.60
C LEU A 19 -9.24 -12.26 -4.50
N SER A 20 -9.67 -13.51 -4.72
CA SER A 20 -10.41 -14.28 -3.71
C SER A 20 -9.59 -14.52 -2.44
N GLU A 21 -8.29 -14.80 -2.57
CA GLU A 21 -7.40 -14.99 -1.43
C GLU A 21 -7.20 -13.66 -0.68
N THR A 22 -6.98 -12.56 -1.39
CA THR A 22 -6.85 -11.23 -0.82
C THR A 22 -8.10 -10.84 -0.02
N ILE A 23 -9.30 -10.99 -0.59
CA ILE A 23 -10.57 -10.68 0.12
C ILE A 23 -10.73 -11.57 1.37
N LYS A 24 -10.43 -12.86 1.28
CA LYS A 24 -10.50 -13.79 2.43
C LYS A 24 -9.53 -13.37 3.54
N SER A 25 -8.32 -12.91 3.21
CA SER A 25 -7.35 -12.45 4.21
C SER A 25 -7.83 -11.21 4.98
N ILE A 26 -8.62 -10.34 4.33
CA ILE A 26 -9.25 -9.19 4.98
C ILE A 26 -10.44 -9.62 5.83
N LYS A 27 -11.28 -10.52 5.35
CA LYS A 27 -12.42 -11.07 6.13
C LYS A 27 -11.98 -11.77 7.41
N ASN A 28 -10.78 -12.31 7.43
CA ASN A 28 -10.19 -13.01 8.58
C ASN A 28 -9.46 -12.07 9.56
N GLN A 29 -9.54 -10.74 9.39
CA GLN A 29 -8.95 -9.82 10.35
C GLN A 29 -9.64 -9.91 11.71
N THR A 30 -8.83 -9.91 12.78
CA THR A 30 -9.32 -9.89 14.18
C THR A 30 -9.96 -8.55 14.57
N TYR A 31 -9.56 -7.48 13.91
CA TYR A 31 -10.20 -6.16 13.99
C TYR A 31 -11.45 -6.15 13.11
N GLU A 32 -12.64 -6.02 13.67
CA GLU A 32 -13.91 -6.25 12.95
C GLU A 32 -14.51 -5.00 12.30
N ASN A 33 -14.18 -3.79 12.79
CA ASN A 33 -14.78 -2.54 12.30
C ASN A 33 -14.03 -1.98 11.07
N TRP A 34 -14.24 -2.63 9.92
CA TRP A 34 -13.68 -2.22 8.64
C TRP A 34 -14.72 -2.21 7.51
N GLU A 35 -14.45 -1.45 6.48
CA GLU A 35 -15.06 -1.57 5.15
C GLU A 35 -13.99 -1.85 4.11
N LEU A 36 -14.31 -2.63 3.06
CA LEU A 36 -13.40 -2.96 1.96
C LEU A 36 -13.92 -2.35 0.66
N LEU A 37 -13.19 -1.39 0.11
CA LEU A 37 -13.48 -0.71 -1.14
C LEU A 37 -12.66 -1.34 -2.27
N LEU A 38 -13.29 -2.22 -3.05
CA LEU A 38 -12.72 -2.87 -4.23
C LEU A 38 -13.02 -2.01 -5.45
N VAL A 39 -12.01 -1.28 -5.94
CA VAL A 39 -12.16 -0.36 -7.07
C VAL A 39 -11.66 -1.02 -8.35
N ASP A 40 -12.59 -1.46 -9.18
CA ASP A 40 -12.33 -2.17 -10.44
C ASP A 40 -12.04 -1.18 -11.58
N ASP A 41 -10.81 -1.21 -12.04
CA ASP A 41 -10.30 -0.36 -13.14
C ASP A 41 -10.59 -0.99 -14.52
N CYS A 42 -11.85 -1.38 -14.76
CA CYS A 42 -12.34 -2.02 -15.98
C CYS A 42 -11.68 -3.38 -16.28
N SER A 43 -11.66 -4.29 -15.31
CA SER A 43 -11.23 -5.67 -15.52
C SER A 43 -12.02 -6.36 -16.62
N LYS A 44 -11.32 -7.16 -17.43
CA LYS A 44 -11.90 -7.95 -18.53
C LYS A 44 -12.03 -9.43 -18.20
N ASP A 45 -11.53 -9.84 -17.04
CA ASP A 45 -11.59 -11.19 -16.48
C ASP A 45 -12.75 -11.34 -15.47
N ASN A 46 -12.75 -12.41 -14.69
CA ASN A 46 -13.81 -12.70 -13.71
C ASN A 46 -13.71 -11.89 -12.41
N SER A 47 -12.80 -10.90 -12.30
CA SER A 47 -12.61 -10.11 -11.07
C SER A 47 -13.92 -9.49 -10.57
N SER A 48 -14.74 -8.89 -11.47
CA SER A 48 -16.01 -8.26 -11.10
C SER A 48 -17.03 -9.26 -10.55
N SER A 49 -17.06 -10.47 -11.10
CA SER A 49 -17.96 -11.55 -10.64
C SER A 49 -17.55 -12.05 -9.24
N ILE A 50 -16.25 -12.19 -9.02
CA ILE A 50 -15.69 -12.56 -7.71
C ILE A 50 -16.10 -11.54 -6.65
N ILE A 51 -15.90 -10.24 -6.91
CA ILE A 51 -16.25 -9.18 -5.95
C ILE A 51 -17.72 -9.20 -5.61
N LYS A 52 -18.59 -9.28 -6.62
CA LYS A 52 -20.05 -9.32 -6.43
C LYS A 52 -20.50 -10.51 -5.59
N GLU A 53 -19.83 -11.65 -5.75
CA GLU A 53 -20.15 -12.84 -4.94
C GLU A 53 -19.79 -12.62 -3.46
N PHE A 54 -18.62 -12.06 -3.16
CA PHE A 54 -18.28 -11.72 -1.78
C PHE A 54 -19.20 -10.64 -1.19
N GLN A 55 -19.60 -9.64 -1.98
CA GLN A 55 -20.48 -8.56 -1.56
C GLN A 55 -21.88 -9.05 -1.17
N LYS A 56 -22.39 -10.10 -1.80
CA LYS A 56 -23.70 -10.70 -1.41
C LYS A 56 -23.71 -11.25 0.02
N HIS A 57 -22.55 -11.64 0.54
CA HIS A 57 -22.41 -12.30 1.82
C HIS A 57 -21.77 -11.46 2.92
N ASP A 58 -21.34 -10.22 2.60
CA ASP A 58 -20.71 -9.33 3.57
C ASP A 58 -20.90 -7.86 3.13
N ASP A 59 -21.77 -7.16 3.83
CA ASP A 59 -22.13 -5.75 3.52
C ASP A 59 -20.98 -4.77 3.73
N ARG A 60 -19.90 -5.16 4.41
CA ARG A 60 -18.68 -4.35 4.56
C ARG A 60 -17.88 -4.27 3.26
N ILE A 61 -18.13 -5.17 2.29
CA ILE A 61 -17.46 -5.19 0.97
C ILE A 61 -18.22 -4.32 -0.01
N LYS A 62 -17.53 -3.35 -0.60
CA LYS A 62 -18.09 -2.38 -1.54
C LYS A 62 -17.39 -2.51 -2.90
N TYR A 63 -18.18 -2.71 -3.94
CA TYR A 63 -17.72 -2.75 -5.33
C TYR A 63 -17.91 -1.39 -6.00
N ILE A 64 -16.83 -0.83 -6.51
CA ILE A 64 -16.83 0.42 -7.27
C ILE A 64 -16.18 0.13 -8.63
N LYS A 65 -16.91 0.35 -9.72
CA LYS A 65 -16.41 0.17 -11.08
C LYS A 65 -16.09 1.52 -11.71
N LEU A 66 -14.90 1.67 -12.27
CA LEU A 66 -14.53 2.83 -13.08
C LEU A 66 -15.12 2.70 -14.49
N GLU A 67 -15.38 3.82 -15.15
CA GLU A 67 -15.93 3.86 -16.52
C GLU A 67 -14.90 3.41 -17.56
N LYS A 68 -13.63 3.66 -17.31
CA LYS A 68 -12.50 3.30 -18.19
C LYS A 68 -11.28 2.91 -17.37
N ASN A 69 -10.36 2.14 -17.98
CA ASN A 69 -9.07 1.85 -17.35
C ASN A 69 -8.26 3.16 -17.22
N SER A 70 -8.03 3.56 -15.97
CA SER A 70 -7.43 4.84 -15.62
C SER A 70 -6.17 4.68 -14.76
N GLY A 71 -5.83 3.44 -14.36
CA GLY A 71 -4.65 3.08 -13.60
C GLY A 71 -4.84 3.11 -12.09
N ALA A 72 -3.92 2.45 -11.40
CA ALA A 72 -4.02 2.21 -9.95
C ALA A 72 -4.11 3.49 -9.09
N SER A 73 -3.54 4.62 -9.54
CA SER A 73 -3.66 5.90 -8.82
C SER A 73 -5.10 6.40 -8.78
N VAL A 74 -5.79 6.36 -9.94
CA VAL A 74 -7.20 6.77 -10.04
C VAL A 74 -8.07 5.83 -9.22
N ALA A 75 -7.84 4.53 -9.33
CA ALA A 75 -8.59 3.54 -8.56
C ALA A 75 -8.42 3.77 -7.04
N ARG A 76 -7.19 3.96 -6.55
CA ARG A 76 -6.95 4.24 -5.13
C ARG A 76 -7.56 5.58 -4.69
N ASN A 77 -7.45 6.64 -5.49
CA ASN A 77 -8.07 7.94 -5.19
C ASN A 77 -9.60 7.85 -5.15
N THR A 78 -10.20 7.06 -6.05
CA THR A 78 -11.64 6.78 -5.99
C THR A 78 -12.00 6.07 -4.69
N GLY A 79 -11.18 5.10 -4.25
CA GLY A 79 -11.33 4.45 -2.95
C GLY A 79 -11.21 5.44 -1.79
N ILE A 80 -10.15 6.27 -1.76
CA ILE A 80 -9.92 7.28 -0.71
C ILE A 80 -11.12 8.23 -0.60
N LYS A 81 -11.64 8.71 -1.74
CA LYS A 81 -12.80 9.62 -1.81
C LYS A 81 -14.09 9.00 -1.27
N ASN A 82 -14.28 7.69 -1.45
CA ASN A 82 -15.47 6.97 -0.99
C ASN A 82 -15.31 6.38 0.43
N ALA A 83 -14.11 6.46 1.01
CA ALA A 83 -13.79 5.93 2.32
C ALA A 83 -14.48 6.72 3.44
N LYS A 84 -15.12 5.99 4.38
CA LYS A 84 -15.83 6.55 5.53
C LYS A 84 -15.02 6.44 6.82
N GLY A 85 -14.01 5.56 6.85
CA GLY A 85 -13.21 5.29 8.04
C GLY A 85 -12.26 6.43 8.40
N ARG A 86 -11.98 6.56 9.68
CA ARG A 86 -10.90 7.39 10.20
C ARG A 86 -9.54 6.89 9.69
N PHE A 87 -9.34 5.58 9.69
CA PHE A 87 -8.12 4.96 9.19
C PHE A 87 -8.27 4.55 7.73
N ILE A 88 -7.26 4.87 6.91
CA ILE A 88 -7.14 4.42 5.52
C ILE A 88 -6.02 3.40 5.44
N ALA A 89 -6.35 2.20 4.98
CA ALA A 89 -5.41 1.12 4.70
C ALA A 89 -5.42 0.76 3.22
N PHE A 90 -4.32 0.24 2.71
CA PHE A 90 -4.20 -0.21 1.32
C PHE A 90 -3.76 -1.66 1.27
N VAL A 91 -4.31 -2.40 0.31
CA VAL A 91 -3.82 -3.74 -0.05
C VAL A 91 -3.94 -3.93 -1.55
N ASP A 92 -2.89 -4.45 -2.17
CA ASP A 92 -2.91 -4.80 -3.59
C ASP A 92 -3.69 -6.12 -3.78
N SER A 93 -4.31 -6.30 -4.95
CA SER A 93 -5.25 -7.40 -5.23
C SER A 93 -4.61 -8.80 -5.31
N ASP A 94 -3.31 -8.89 -5.09
CA ASP A 94 -2.50 -10.11 -5.10
C ASP A 94 -1.76 -10.36 -3.78
N ASP A 95 -1.81 -9.41 -2.83
CA ASP A 95 -1.18 -9.53 -1.52
C ASP A 95 -2.14 -10.10 -0.46
N LEU A 96 -1.58 -10.67 0.61
CA LEU A 96 -2.34 -11.19 1.74
C LEU A 96 -1.93 -10.52 3.05
N TRP A 97 -2.90 -10.34 3.94
CA TRP A 97 -2.65 -9.84 5.30
C TRP A 97 -2.66 -10.98 6.33
N GLU A 98 -1.81 -10.87 7.34
CA GLU A 98 -1.92 -11.72 8.53
C GLU A 98 -3.16 -11.31 9.35
N PRO A 99 -3.81 -12.25 10.06
CA PRO A 99 -5.11 -12.00 10.69
C PRO A 99 -5.14 -10.83 11.68
N ASN A 100 -4.05 -10.56 12.37
CA ASN A 100 -3.96 -9.51 13.40
C ASN A 100 -3.37 -8.18 12.89
N LYS A 101 -3.24 -7.98 11.57
CA LYS A 101 -2.59 -6.79 11.03
C LYS A 101 -3.28 -5.49 11.42
N LEU A 102 -4.58 -5.39 11.20
CA LEU A 102 -5.32 -4.17 11.52
C LEU A 102 -5.33 -3.91 13.02
N GLU A 103 -5.58 -4.92 13.83
CA GLU A 103 -5.59 -4.81 15.29
C GLU A 103 -4.26 -4.26 15.82
N VAL A 104 -3.14 -4.84 15.39
CA VAL A 104 -1.80 -4.40 15.81
C VAL A 104 -1.52 -2.96 15.38
N GLN A 105 -1.84 -2.58 14.11
CA GLN A 105 -1.55 -1.24 13.63
C GLN A 105 -2.46 -0.18 14.26
N VAL A 106 -3.77 -0.43 14.29
CA VAL A 106 -4.73 0.54 14.85
C VAL A 106 -4.49 0.77 16.33
N ASN A 107 -4.29 -0.31 17.11
CA ASN A 107 -3.99 -0.19 18.54
C ASN A 107 -2.69 0.57 18.80
N TYR A 108 -1.63 0.31 18.00
CA TYR A 108 -0.39 1.06 18.09
C TYR A 108 -0.59 2.54 17.76
N MET A 109 -1.35 2.85 16.68
CA MET A 109 -1.61 4.23 16.26
C MET A 109 -2.39 5.01 17.32
N LEU A 110 -3.44 4.42 17.89
CA LEU A 110 -4.25 5.02 18.94
C LEU A 110 -3.43 5.24 20.23
N LYS A 111 -2.70 4.21 20.68
CA LYS A 111 -1.90 4.28 21.90
C LYS A 111 -0.79 5.31 21.84
N GLU A 112 -0.08 5.37 20.72
CA GLU A 112 1.12 6.20 20.55
C GLU A 112 0.83 7.52 19.85
N ASN A 113 -0.45 7.80 19.51
CA ASN A 113 -0.89 8.97 18.75
C ASN A 113 -0.08 9.17 17.46
N ARG A 114 -0.14 8.17 16.55
CA ARG A 114 0.64 8.14 15.31
C ARG A 114 -0.26 8.24 14.08
N GLY A 115 0.02 9.22 13.21
CA GLY A 115 -0.76 9.45 11.98
C GLY A 115 -0.41 8.53 10.82
N PHE A 116 0.82 7.97 10.78
CA PHE A 116 1.28 7.17 9.66
C PHE A 116 2.12 5.98 10.13
N THR A 117 1.65 4.75 9.84
CA THR A 117 2.33 3.50 10.17
C THR A 117 2.48 2.59 8.96
N PHE A 118 3.47 1.70 9.03
CA PHE A 118 3.68 0.61 8.08
C PHE A 118 4.30 -0.59 8.78
N THR A 119 4.24 -1.77 8.17
CA THR A 119 4.76 -3.01 8.77
C THR A 119 5.94 -3.59 7.98
N SER A 120 6.67 -4.52 8.58
CA SER A 120 7.48 -5.46 7.80
C SER A 120 6.56 -6.31 6.94
N TYR A 121 7.12 -6.91 5.89
CA TYR A 121 6.39 -7.85 5.04
C TYR A 121 7.27 -9.02 4.61
N ARG A 122 6.65 -10.16 4.43
CA ARG A 122 7.29 -11.39 3.94
C ARG A 122 7.05 -11.52 2.45
N TYR A 123 8.07 -11.93 1.70
CA TYR A 123 7.86 -12.30 0.31
C TYR A 123 7.18 -13.68 0.23
N MET A 124 6.21 -13.79 -0.65
CA MET A 124 5.43 -14.99 -0.92
C MET A 124 5.60 -15.36 -2.39
N LYS A 125 5.68 -16.65 -2.70
CA LYS A 125 5.68 -17.14 -4.08
C LYS A 125 4.31 -16.94 -4.72
N GLU A 126 4.26 -17.06 -6.04
CA GLU A 126 3.01 -16.94 -6.80
C GLU A 126 1.97 -17.99 -6.38
N ASP A 127 2.38 -19.18 -6.01
CA ASP A 127 1.55 -20.29 -5.53
C ASP A 127 1.07 -20.14 -4.08
N GLY A 128 1.40 -19.04 -3.39
CA GLY A 128 1.05 -18.78 -1.99
C GLY A 128 2.09 -19.31 -0.99
N GLY A 129 3.15 -19.99 -1.44
CA GLY A 129 4.21 -20.48 -0.56
C GLY A 129 5.00 -19.33 0.10
N LYS A 130 5.00 -19.25 1.43
CA LYS A 130 5.79 -18.25 2.18
C LYS A 130 7.29 -18.50 2.00
N THR A 131 8.05 -17.44 1.77
CA THR A 131 9.53 -17.51 1.72
C THR A 131 10.13 -17.11 3.05
N ASN A 132 11.42 -17.40 3.27
CA ASN A 132 12.16 -16.92 4.46
C ASN A 132 12.61 -15.46 4.33
N LYS A 133 12.36 -14.81 3.18
CA LYS A 133 12.78 -13.44 2.93
C LYS A 133 11.76 -12.45 3.48
N ILE A 134 12.23 -11.59 4.40
CA ILE A 134 11.41 -10.53 5.02
C ILE A 134 12.04 -9.18 4.72
N ALA A 135 11.23 -8.23 4.27
CA ALA A 135 11.60 -6.83 4.21
C ALA A 135 11.27 -6.18 5.57
N LYS A 136 12.31 -5.98 6.38
CA LYS A 136 12.16 -5.44 7.73
C LYS A 136 11.88 -3.95 7.71
N ALA A 137 10.82 -3.51 8.37
CA ALA A 137 10.53 -2.10 8.61
C ALA A 137 11.52 -1.51 9.62
N PRO A 138 12.12 -0.33 9.37
CA PRO A 138 12.79 0.44 10.43
C PRO A 138 11.75 0.95 11.44
N TYR A 139 12.14 1.21 12.70
CA TYR A 139 11.22 1.72 13.72
C TYR A 139 10.52 3.02 13.33
N LYS A 140 11.22 3.88 12.59
CA LYS A 140 10.67 5.10 12.01
C LYS A 140 11.48 5.53 10.80
N ILE A 141 10.85 6.25 9.89
CA ILE A 141 11.48 6.85 8.72
C ILE A 141 10.88 8.24 8.48
N ASN A 142 11.72 9.20 8.14
CA ASN A 142 11.28 10.54 7.77
C ASN A 142 11.37 10.74 6.24
N TYR A 143 11.02 11.94 5.78
CA TYR A 143 11.09 12.33 4.37
C TYR A 143 12.46 12.03 3.73
N GLU A 144 13.55 12.49 4.34
CA GLU A 144 14.90 12.28 3.83
C GLU A 144 15.32 10.80 3.80
N GLY A 145 14.90 10.04 4.80
CA GLY A 145 15.12 8.59 4.86
C GLY A 145 14.37 7.85 3.75
N LEU A 146 13.12 8.24 3.47
CA LEU A 146 12.30 7.62 2.43
C LEU A 146 12.82 7.95 1.03
N LEU A 147 13.34 9.17 0.78
CA LEU A 147 14.03 9.49 -0.46
C LEU A 147 15.21 8.53 -0.73
N LYS A 148 15.95 8.17 0.32
CA LYS A 148 17.14 7.29 0.21
C LYS A 148 16.80 5.80 0.15
N ASN A 149 15.58 5.42 0.55
CA ASN A 149 15.20 4.02 0.66
C ASN A 149 13.68 3.82 0.55
N THR A 150 13.20 3.46 -0.64
CA THR A 150 11.79 3.15 -0.87
C THR A 150 11.41 1.82 -0.20
N ILE A 151 11.20 1.86 1.13
CA ILE A 151 10.98 0.66 1.94
C ILE A 151 9.51 0.46 2.33
N ILE A 152 8.68 1.50 2.20
CA ILE A 152 7.27 1.44 2.57
C ILE A 152 6.47 0.81 1.42
N GLY A 153 6.07 -0.44 1.58
CA GLY A 153 5.17 -1.13 0.64
C GLY A 153 3.72 -0.67 0.81
N CYS A 154 2.98 -0.51 -0.30
CA CYS A 154 1.60 -0.02 -0.28
C CYS A 154 0.71 -0.85 0.65
N SER A 155 0.73 -2.17 0.52
CA SER A 155 -0.10 -3.10 1.30
C SER A 155 0.23 -3.13 2.81
N THR A 156 1.32 -2.47 3.23
CA THR A 156 1.73 -2.42 4.65
C THR A 156 1.20 -1.23 5.42
N VAL A 157 0.66 -0.23 4.71
CA VAL A 157 0.36 1.10 5.25
C VAL A 157 -1.01 1.19 5.90
N VAL A 158 -1.07 1.97 7.00
CA VAL A 158 -2.28 2.54 7.58
C VAL A 158 -2.02 4.01 7.88
N VAL A 159 -2.97 4.88 7.50
CA VAL A 159 -2.94 6.34 7.72
C VAL A 159 -4.16 6.76 8.54
N ASP A 160 -3.96 7.57 9.57
CA ASP A 160 -5.03 8.20 10.36
C ASP A 160 -5.35 9.58 9.76
N ARG A 161 -6.54 9.73 9.18
CA ARG A 161 -6.95 10.99 8.55
C ARG A 161 -7.18 12.13 9.56
N ASP A 162 -7.52 11.81 10.79
CA ASP A 162 -7.71 12.83 11.83
C ASP A 162 -6.38 13.52 12.18
N ILE A 163 -5.24 12.84 11.97
CA ILE A 163 -3.91 13.39 12.25
C ILE A 163 -3.26 13.93 10.97
N VAL A 164 -3.28 13.14 9.89
CA VAL A 164 -2.58 13.47 8.63
C VAL A 164 -3.37 14.45 7.76
N GLY A 165 -4.70 14.49 7.92
CA GLY A 165 -5.62 15.20 7.03
C GLY A 165 -5.94 14.44 5.76
N ASP A 166 -6.68 15.08 4.86
CA ASP A 166 -7.04 14.51 3.57
C ASP A 166 -5.82 14.45 2.64
N PHE A 167 -5.72 13.37 1.89
CA PHE A 167 -4.64 13.17 0.93
C PHE A 167 -5.12 12.44 -0.32
N GLU A 168 -4.38 12.62 -1.40
CA GLU A 168 -4.59 11.92 -2.68
C GLU A 168 -3.25 11.44 -3.22
N MET A 169 -3.28 10.33 -3.94
CA MET A 169 -2.13 9.83 -4.67
C MET A 169 -1.93 10.64 -5.96
N PRO A 170 -0.70 11.03 -6.31
CA PRO A 170 -0.44 11.72 -7.57
C PRO A 170 -0.75 10.82 -8.77
N LEU A 171 -1.30 11.42 -9.84
CA LEU A 171 -1.70 10.71 -11.07
C LEU A 171 -0.48 10.40 -11.94
N VAL A 172 0.41 9.58 -11.43
CA VAL A 172 1.59 9.09 -12.15
C VAL A 172 1.44 7.61 -12.45
N LYS A 173 1.98 7.17 -13.59
CA LYS A 173 1.85 5.76 -14.02
C LYS A 173 2.47 4.77 -13.04
N ARG A 174 3.49 5.16 -12.27
CA ARG A 174 4.22 4.29 -11.33
C ARG A 174 4.86 5.11 -10.22
N GLY A 175 4.98 4.52 -9.02
CA GLY A 175 5.59 5.15 -7.85
C GLY A 175 4.66 6.15 -7.15
N GLN A 176 3.37 6.07 -7.43
CA GLN A 176 2.33 6.89 -6.79
C GLN A 176 2.30 6.71 -5.28
N ASP A 177 2.50 5.48 -4.81
CA ASP A 177 2.62 5.12 -3.40
C ASP A 177 3.76 5.87 -2.72
N THR A 178 4.98 5.70 -3.20
CA THR A 178 6.17 6.39 -2.67
C THR A 178 6.01 7.92 -2.70
N ALA A 179 5.47 8.47 -3.78
CA ALA A 179 5.23 9.91 -3.89
C ALA A 179 4.17 10.40 -2.89
N THR A 180 3.13 9.59 -2.62
CA THR A 180 2.14 9.89 -1.59
C THR A 180 2.76 9.88 -0.20
N TRP A 181 3.57 8.87 0.11
CA TRP A 181 4.26 8.79 1.40
C TRP A 181 5.23 9.94 1.62
N LEU A 182 5.94 10.36 0.58
CA LEU A 182 6.78 11.56 0.62
C LEU A 182 5.96 12.83 0.89
N LYS A 183 4.80 12.99 0.22
CA LYS A 183 3.90 14.12 0.45
C LYS A 183 3.39 14.16 1.90
N ILE A 184 2.95 13.03 2.46
CA ILE A 184 2.54 12.94 3.86
C ILE A 184 3.70 13.30 4.78
N LEU A 185 4.91 12.78 4.54
CA LEU A 185 6.09 13.02 5.37
C LEU A 185 6.67 14.44 5.28
N ARG A 186 6.15 15.30 4.41
CA ARG A 186 6.45 16.74 4.45
C ARG A 186 5.77 17.45 5.62
N ASN A 187 4.60 16.96 6.03
CA ASN A 187 3.82 17.50 7.14
C ASN A 187 4.01 16.66 8.40
N GLU A 188 4.02 15.33 8.26
CA GLU A 188 4.32 14.39 9.34
C GLU A 188 5.82 14.19 9.51
N LYS A 189 6.29 14.30 10.75
CA LYS A 189 7.72 14.15 11.03
C LYS A 189 8.25 12.75 10.70
N TYR A 190 7.45 11.71 10.93
CA TYR A 190 7.83 10.31 10.74
C TYR A 190 6.66 9.43 10.31
N ALA A 191 6.94 8.43 9.47
CA ALA A 191 6.19 7.19 9.40
C ALA A 191 6.81 6.18 10.37
N TYR A 192 5.97 5.46 11.13
CA TYR A 192 6.40 4.53 12.17
C TYR A 192 6.27 3.09 11.70
N GLY A 193 7.38 2.35 11.76
CA GLY A 193 7.44 0.97 11.32
C GLY A 193 7.20 -0.03 12.44
N ILE A 194 6.24 -0.90 12.25
CA ILE A 194 5.98 -2.06 13.10
C ILE A 194 6.79 -3.23 12.56
N GLN A 195 7.66 -3.81 13.40
CA GLN A 195 8.66 -4.79 12.95
C GLN A 195 8.13 -6.22 12.81
N GLN A 196 6.80 -6.39 12.89
CA GLN A 196 6.15 -7.66 12.61
C GLN A 196 5.85 -7.77 11.10
N ASP A 197 6.03 -8.94 10.51
CA ASP A 197 5.72 -9.25 9.11
C ASP A 197 4.23 -9.59 8.96
N LEU A 198 3.42 -8.55 8.90
CA LEU A 198 1.96 -8.64 8.89
C LEU A 198 1.35 -8.65 7.47
N VAL A 199 2.21 -8.66 6.45
CA VAL A 199 1.82 -8.71 5.04
C VAL A 199 2.63 -9.77 4.31
N ASN A 200 1.97 -10.59 3.49
CA ASN A 200 2.61 -11.50 2.55
C ASN A 200 2.55 -10.86 1.16
N TYR A 201 3.70 -10.36 0.71
CA TYR A 201 3.87 -9.71 -0.59
C TYR A 201 4.11 -10.76 -1.67
N ARG A 202 3.19 -10.89 -2.63
CA ARG A 202 3.26 -11.90 -3.70
C ARG A 202 4.23 -11.50 -4.80
N LEU A 203 5.14 -12.42 -5.12
CA LEU A 203 6.05 -12.27 -6.25
C LEU A 203 5.40 -12.89 -7.49
N VAL A 204 4.83 -12.07 -8.36
CA VAL A 204 4.30 -12.49 -9.66
C VAL A 204 5.35 -12.22 -10.72
N GLY A 205 5.60 -13.21 -11.60
CA GLY A 205 6.71 -13.16 -12.57
C GLY A 205 6.75 -11.91 -13.45
N ASP A 206 5.59 -11.43 -13.89
CA ASP A 206 5.43 -10.23 -14.72
C ASP A 206 5.12 -8.95 -13.93
N SER A 207 5.40 -8.95 -12.62
CA SER A 207 5.07 -7.81 -11.76
C SER A 207 5.79 -6.53 -12.21
N LEU A 208 5.11 -5.39 -12.03
CA LEU A 208 5.64 -4.06 -12.35
C LEU A 208 6.95 -3.73 -11.62
N SER A 209 7.26 -4.44 -10.55
CA SER A 209 8.45 -4.27 -9.70
C SER A 209 9.66 -5.09 -10.17
N SER A 210 9.49 -6.06 -11.07
CA SER A 210 10.56 -6.99 -11.49
C SER A 210 11.70 -6.31 -12.28
N ASN A 211 11.40 -5.29 -13.08
CA ASN A 211 12.38 -4.64 -13.97
C ASN A 211 13.17 -3.53 -13.26
N LYS A 212 14.45 -3.79 -12.99
CA LYS A 212 15.37 -2.92 -12.24
C LYS A 212 15.61 -1.56 -12.92
N VAL A 213 15.82 -1.54 -14.23
CA VAL A 213 16.07 -0.30 -14.99
C VAL A 213 14.83 0.60 -14.97
N LYS A 214 13.63 -0.01 -15.12
CA LYS A 214 12.38 0.73 -14.98
C LYS A 214 12.19 1.29 -13.56
N ALA A 215 12.64 0.56 -12.52
CA ALA A 215 12.59 1.04 -11.14
C ALA A 215 13.51 2.25 -10.91
N LEU A 216 14.74 2.24 -11.43
CA LEU A 216 15.66 3.37 -11.37
C LEU A 216 15.09 4.61 -12.06
N LYS A 217 14.62 4.46 -13.31
CA LYS A 217 13.99 5.56 -14.07
C LYS A 217 12.77 6.14 -13.34
N ARG A 218 11.93 5.29 -12.75
CA ARG A 218 10.78 5.70 -11.94
C ARG A 218 11.19 6.54 -10.74
N THR A 219 12.16 6.06 -9.94
CA THR A 219 12.63 6.76 -8.75
C THR A 219 13.24 8.12 -9.12
N TRP A 220 14.05 8.17 -10.18
CA TRP A 220 14.57 9.44 -10.71
C TRP A 220 13.45 10.40 -11.12
N ASN A 221 12.44 9.91 -11.85
CA ASN A 221 11.26 10.70 -12.22
C ASN A 221 10.50 11.23 -10.99
N THR A 222 10.35 10.41 -9.94
CA THR A 222 9.74 10.86 -8.68
C THR A 222 10.52 12.03 -8.10
N TYR A 223 11.84 11.99 -8.04
CA TYR A 223 12.65 13.09 -7.48
C TYR A 223 12.58 14.35 -8.32
N ARG A 224 12.68 14.23 -9.66
CA ARG A 224 12.78 15.39 -10.55
C ARG A 224 11.44 16.03 -10.88
N ASN A 225 10.42 15.23 -11.13
CA ASN A 225 9.16 15.70 -11.72
C ASN A 225 7.97 15.67 -10.75
N VAL A 226 8.02 14.87 -9.68
CA VAL A 226 6.96 14.83 -8.67
C VAL A 226 7.37 15.63 -7.44
N GLU A 227 8.58 15.38 -6.92
CA GLU A 227 9.11 16.06 -5.74
C GLU A 227 9.78 17.40 -6.08
N ASN A 228 10.05 17.68 -7.36
CA ASN A 228 10.72 18.90 -7.87
C ASN A 228 12.07 19.19 -7.18
N LEU A 229 12.81 18.14 -6.80
CA LEU A 229 14.12 18.31 -6.19
C LEU A 229 15.14 18.88 -7.18
N GLY A 230 16.00 19.78 -6.73
CA GLY A 230 17.15 20.26 -7.51
C GLY A 230 18.07 19.11 -7.92
N LEU A 231 18.84 19.27 -9.03
CA LEU A 231 19.67 18.21 -9.61
C LEU A 231 20.69 17.64 -8.60
N ILE A 232 21.36 18.49 -7.83
CA ILE A 232 22.35 18.07 -6.83
C ILE A 232 21.70 17.18 -5.76
N LYS A 233 20.56 17.62 -5.19
CA LYS A 233 19.85 16.83 -4.18
C LYS A 233 19.32 15.52 -4.77
N SER A 234 18.77 15.55 -5.99
CA SER A 234 18.29 14.35 -6.68
C SER A 234 19.41 13.32 -6.86
N SER A 235 20.58 13.77 -7.35
CA SER A 235 21.75 12.89 -7.55
C SER A 235 22.24 12.30 -6.22
N TYR A 236 22.33 13.11 -5.18
CA TYR A 236 22.74 12.67 -3.84
C TYR A 236 21.83 11.56 -3.29
N VAL A 237 20.51 11.81 -3.22
CA VAL A 237 19.57 10.80 -2.69
C VAL A 237 19.47 9.56 -3.58
N PHE A 238 19.66 9.72 -4.90
CA PHE A 238 19.64 8.62 -5.85
C PHE A 238 20.82 7.66 -5.69
N CYS A 239 22.02 8.17 -5.40
CA CYS A 239 23.18 7.33 -5.06
C CYS A 239 22.88 6.46 -3.82
N PHE A 240 22.31 7.04 -2.77
CA PHE A 240 21.90 6.27 -1.59
C PHE A 240 20.79 5.24 -1.89
N TYR A 241 19.83 5.61 -2.72
CA TYR A 241 18.79 4.68 -3.16
C TYR A 241 19.38 3.45 -3.87
N ILE A 242 20.32 3.67 -4.80
CA ILE A 242 21.01 2.57 -5.50
C ILE A 242 21.78 1.70 -4.51
N PHE A 243 22.56 2.31 -3.62
CA PHE A 243 23.32 1.59 -2.59
C PHE A 243 22.40 0.72 -1.71
N ASN A 244 21.32 1.29 -1.20
CA ASN A 244 20.34 0.56 -0.38
C ASN A 244 19.61 -0.54 -1.18
N ALA A 245 19.34 -0.31 -2.47
CA ALA A 245 18.73 -1.33 -3.33
C ALA A 245 19.65 -2.52 -3.59
N ILE A 246 20.97 -2.31 -3.63
CA ILE A 246 21.96 -3.37 -3.73
C ILE A 246 22.06 -4.12 -2.39
N LYS A 247 22.19 -3.40 -1.27
CA LYS A 247 22.32 -3.99 0.07
C LYS A 247 21.16 -4.91 0.46
N LYS A 248 19.94 -4.62 0.01
CA LYS A 248 18.76 -5.50 0.26
C LYS A 248 18.83 -6.86 -0.44
N ARG A 249 19.81 -7.10 -1.30
CA ARG A 249 19.92 -8.31 -2.14
C ARG A 249 21.08 -9.21 -1.71
N ILE A 250 22.02 -8.68 -0.96
CA ILE A 250 23.07 -9.41 -0.28
C ILE A 250 22.52 -9.90 1.07
#